data_fe8014161c92f9a2ba5a615c7a74268b
#
_entry.id   fe8014161c92f9a2ba5a615c7a74268b
#
_cell.length_a   1.000
_cell.length_b   1.000
_cell.length_c   1.000
_cell.angle_alpha   90.00
_cell.angle_beta   90.00
_cell.angle_gamma   90.00
#
_symmetry.space_group_name_H-M   'P 1'
#
loop_
_entity.id
_entity.type
_entity.pdbx_description
1 polymer ?
#
loop_
_entity_poly.entity_id
_entity_poly.type
_entity_poly.pdbx_seq_one_letter_code
_entity_poly.pdbx_strand_id
1 'polypeptide(L)'
;EIEGLVARTKALKAYQEETSSQEDLEKIPMLKREDINREGTKLSYELKMEDGVRVIHSSMFTSGIGYLKVLFDTDRVPVEDLSYVGLLKSVLGYVDTEHYGYSDLSSEIYLNSGGVNFAVSSYPDMANPGRFTGAFVASAKVLYEKLDFAFSILTEILTRSNLDNEKRLGEILDETRSRARMKMEDSSHAAAVGRASSYYSATSAFNDIIGGIGYYQFLEYVSRRYGEEPQYRKELIEKLKDTA
;
A
#
# COMPACT_ATOMS: atom_id res chain seq x y z
N GLU A 1 9.61 42.15 -8.23
CA GLU A 1 9.40 40.70 -8.17
C GLU A 1 8.05 40.35 -7.48
N ILE A 2 7.74 40.89 -6.31
CA ILE A 2 6.46 40.68 -5.56
C ILE A 2 5.25 41.15 -6.39
N GLU A 3 5.31 42.33 -7.02
CA GLU A 3 4.24 42.85 -7.88
C GLU A 3 3.95 41.93 -9.08
N GLY A 4 4.98 41.37 -9.68
CA GLY A 4 4.83 40.39 -10.76
C GLY A 4 4.19 39.08 -10.30
N LEU A 5 4.47 38.65 -9.06
CA LEU A 5 3.87 37.47 -8.44
C LEU A 5 2.38 37.71 -8.15
N VAL A 6 2.04 38.88 -7.58
CA VAL A 6 0.66 39.30 -7.32
C VAL A 6 -0.16 39.36 -8.61
N ALA A 7 0.40 39.97 -9.67
CA ALA A 7 -0.27 40.05 -10.97
C ALA A 7 -0.58 38.66 -11.55
N ARG A 8 0.41 37.74 -11.53
CA ARG A 8 0.23 36.36 -12.00
C ARG A 8 -0.79 35.58 -11.19
N THR A 9 -0.79 35.74 -9.85
CA THR A 9 -1.77 35.10 -8.97
C THR A 9 -3.19 35.59 -9.24
N LYS A 10 -3.36 36.91 -9.49
CA LYS A 10 -4.66 37.48 -9.87
C LYS A 10 -5.15 36.93 -11.20
N ALA A 11 -4.27 36.89 -12.20
CA ALA A 11 -4.59 36.33 -13.52
C ALA A 11 -4.97 34.87 -13.46
N LEU A 12 -4.25 34.07 -12.64
CA LEU A 12 -4.56 32.66 -12.43
C LEU A 12 -5.93 32.48 -11.76
N LYS A 13 -6.24 33.26 -10.73
CA LYS A 13 -7.56 33.22 -10.07
C LYS A 13 -8.69 33.59 -11.04
N ALA A 14 -8.51 34.65 -11.83
CA ALA A 14 -9.50 35.04 -12.82
C ALA A 14 -9.73 33.92 -13.85
N TYR A 15 -8.66 33.28 -14.33
CA TYR A 15 -8.75 32.12 -15.23
C TYR A 15 -9.47 30.92 -14.59
N GLN A 16 -9.23 30.63 -13.32
CA GLN A 16 -9.89 29.54 -12.59
C GLN A 16 -11.38 29.78 -12.34
N GLU A 17 -11.78 31.05 -12.22
CA GLU A 17 -13.17 31.47 -11.99
C GLU A 17 -13.94 31.68 -13.31
N GLU A 18 -13.23 31.71 -14.45
CA GLU A 18 -13.85 31.85 -15.76
C GLU A 18 -14.64 30.59 -16.12
N THR A 19 -15.93 30.76 -16.39
CA THR A 19 -16.77 29.65 -16.87
C THR A 19 -16.56 29.46 -18.38
N SER A 20 -16.28 28.24 -18.80
CA SER A 20 -16.15 27.90 -20.22
C SER A 20 -17.43 28.27 -20.98
N SER A 21 -17.26 28.84 -22.17
CA SER A 21 -18.41 29.15 -23.04
C SER A 21 -19.12 27.87 -23.48
N GLN A 22 -20.41 27.97 -23.78
CA GLN A 22 -21.18 26.84 -24.34
C GLN A 22 -20.53 26.28 -25.62
N GLU A 23 -19.99 27.16 -26.47
CA GLU A 23 -19.28 26.80 -27.70
C GLU A 23 -18.01 25.99 -27.40
N ASP A 24 -17.28 26.29 -26.34
CA ASP A 24 -16.08 25.53 -25.94
C ASP A 24 -16.44 24.18 -25.32
N LEU A 25 -17.52 24.11 -24.55
CA LEU A 25 -18.05 22.86 -24.02
C LEU A 25 -18.51 21.90 -25.14
N GLU A 26 -19.09 22.42 -26.20
CA GLU A 26 -19.53 21.62 -27.35
C GLU A 26 -18.37 21.06 -28.18
N LYS A 27 -17.17 21.65 -28.08
CA LYS A 27 -15.94 21.09 -28.69
C LYS A 27 -15.40 19.87 -27.99
N ILE A 28 -15.81 19.61 -26.74
CA ILE A 28 -15.37 18.44 -25.98
C ILE A 28 -16.04 17.20 -26.56
N PRO A 29 -15.28 16.19 -27.03
CA PRO A 29 -15.87 14.98 -27.56
C PRO A 29 -16.60 14.23 -26.43
N MET A 30 -17.92 14.12 -26.57
CA MET A 30 -18.76 13.39 -25.64
C MET A 30 -18.87 11.93 -26.05
N LEU A 31 -18.73 11.03 -25.08
CA LEU A 31 -18.97 9.61 -25.30
C LEU A 31 -20.43 9.36 -25.71
N LYS A 32 -20.60 8.67 -26.83
CA LYS A 32 -21.90 8.18 -27.30
C LYS A 32 -22.06 6.71 -26.90
N ARG A 33 -23.28 6.24 -26.90
CA ARG A 33 -23.58 4.85 -26.56
C ARG A 33 -22.87 3.84 -27.47
N GLU A 34 -22.61 4.22 -28.71
CA GLU A 34 -21.92 3.44 -29.73
C GLU A 34 -20.43 3.30 -29.44
N ASP A 35 -19.85 4.26 -28.72
CA ASP A 35 -18.44 4.25 -28.33
C ASP A 35 -18.16 3.28 -27.16
N ILE A 36 -19.23 2.81 -26.48
CA ILE A 36 -19.11 1.86 -25.37
C ILE A 36 -18.97 0.45 -25.93
N ASN A 37 -17.80 -0.14 -25.74
CA ASN A 37 -17.61 -1.53 -26.11
C ASN A 37 -18.49 -2.43 -25.25
N ARG A 38 -19.33 -3.28 -25.88
CA ARG A 38 -20.22 -4.23 -25.19
C ARG A 38 -19.46 -5.38 -24.53
N GLU A 39 -18.28 -5.71 -25.04
CA GLU A 39 -17.42 -6.72 -24.45
C GLU A 39 -16.35 -6.06 -23.61
N GLY A 40 -16.25 -6.46 -22.33
CA GLY A 40 -15.14 -6.06 -21.47
C GLY A 40 -13.80 -6.60 -21.97
N THR A 41 -12.73 -5.88 -21.73
CA THR A 41 -11.38 -6.34 -22.05
C THR A 41 -11.10 -7.66 -21.36
N LYS A 42 -10.83 -8.72 -22.14
CA LYS A 42 -10.43 -10.02 -21.59
C LYS A 42 -8.98 -9.93 -21.16
N LEU A 43 -8.73 -10.16 -19.86
CA LEU A 43 -7.37 -10.28 -19.36
C LEU A 43 -6.82 -11.64 -19.78
N SER A 44 -5.70 -11.62 -20.51
CA SER A 44 -4.95 -12.84 -20.84
C SER A 44 -3.92 -13.09 -19.74
N TYR A 45 -3.90 -14.27 -19.19
CA TYR A 45 -2.87 -14.71 -18.25
C TYR A 45 -2.56 -16.20 -18.43
N GLU A 46 -1.35 -16.57 -18.08
CA GLU A 46 -0.88 -17.95 -18.00
C GLU A 46 -0.69 -18.32 -16.54
N LEU A 47 -1.16 -19.52 -16.17
CA LEU A 47 -0.94 -20.08 -14.84
C LEU A 47 0.15 -21.15 -14.95
N LYS A 48 1.23 -20.98 -14.20
CA LYS A 48 2.36 -21.92 -14.13
C LYS A 48 2.61 -22.34 -12.69
N MET A 49 3.23 -23.51 -12.53
CA MET A 49 3.78 -23.97 -11.26
C MET A 49 5.29 -24.05 -11.42
N GLU A 50 6.04 -23.28 -10.63
CA GLU A 50 7.50 -23.28 -10.62
C GLU A 50 7.95 -23.60 -9.19
N ASP A 51 8.62 -24.72 -9.01
CA ASP A 51 9.11 -25.21 -7.71
C ASP A 51 8.06 -25.22 -6.59
N GLY A 52 6.80 -25.56 -6.93
CA GLY A 52 5.68 -25.58 -6.00
C GLY A 52 5.01 -24.21 -5.77
N VAL A 53 5.53 -23.15 -6.37
CA VAL A 53 4.95 -21.81 -6.31
C VAL A 53 4.04 -21.58 -7.52
N ARG A 54 2.84 -21.04 -7.26
CA ARG A 54 1.91 -20.65 -8.31
C ARG A 54 2.33 -19.30 -8.90
N VAL A 55 2.62 -19.27 -10.19
CA VAL A 55 2.98 -18.07 -10.94
C VAL A 55 1.86 -17.70 -11.90
N ILE A 56 1.34 -16.48 -11.78
CA ILE A 56 0.38 -15.89 -12.72
C ILE A 56 1.14 -14.88 -13.57
N HIS A 57 1.30 -15.20 -14.85
CA HIS A 57 1.96 -14.33 -15.82
C HIS A 57 0.93 -13.71 -16.76
N SER A 58 0.91 -12.39 -16.85
CA SER A 58 0.08 -11.64 -17.79
C SER A 58 0.98 -10.84 -18.72
N SER A 59 1.00 -11.25 -20.02
CA SER A 59 1.72 -10.52 -21.05
C SER A 59 0.84 -9.40 -21.61
N MET A 60 1.25 -8.16 -21.37
CA MET A 60 0.58 -6.97 -21.91
C MET A 60 1.61 -5.91 -22.24
N PHE A 61 1.23 -4.98 -23.11
CA PHE A 61 2.09 -3.86 -23.45
C PHE A 61 2.22 -2.90 -22.24
N THR A 62 3.43 -2.81 -21.69
CA THR A 62 3.75 -1.99 -20.51
C THR A 62 4.90 -1.00 -20.76
N SER A 63 5.25 -0.75 -22.03
CA SER A 63 6.36 0.14 -22.40
C SER A 63 7.71 -0.25 -21.72
N GLY A 64 7.99 -1.54 -21.60
CA GLY A 64 9.22 -2.05 -21.00
C GLY A 64 9.24 -2.10 -19.47
N ILE A 65 8.09 -1.89 -18.81
CA ILE A 65 7.97 -1.93 -17.36
C ILE A 65 7.45 -3.29 -16.91
N GLY A 66 8.19 -3.95 -16.01
CA GLY A 66 7.78 -5.16 -15.31
C GLY A 66 7.10 -4.82 -13.98
N TYR A 67 5.99 -5.47 -13.70
CA TYR A 67 5.26 -5.40 -12.43
C TYR A 67 5.35 -6.74 -11.74
N LEU A 68 6.09 -6.80 -10.65
CA LEU A 68 6.25 -8.00 -9.82
C LEU A 68 5.38 -7.89 -8.58
N LYS A 69 4.66 -8.97 -8.24
CA LYS A 69 3.94 -9.11 -6.98
C LYS A 69 4.20 -10.50 -6.40
N VAL A 70 4.59 -10.55 -5.14
CA VAL A 70 4.70 -11.77 -4.36
C VAL A 70 3.64 -11.71 -3.28
N LEU A 71 2.80 -12.75 -3.19
CA LEU A 71 1.68 -12.84 -2.26
C LEU A 71 1.96 -13.93 -1.25
N PHE A 72 1.88 -13.58 0.02
CA PHE A 72 1.95 -14.49 1.16
C PHE A 72 0.56 -14.57 1.78
N ASP A 73 0.02 -15.79 1.83
CA ASP A 73 -1.30 -16.06 2.42
C ASP A 73 -1.30 -15.78 3.92
N THR A 74 -2.35 -15.13 4.41
CA THR A 74 -2.53 -14.84 5.83
C THR A 74 -3.48 -15.79 6.55
N ASP A 75 -3.93 -16.86 5.91
CA ASP A 75 -4.91 -17.79 6.46
C ASP A 75 -4.43 -18.49 7.75
N ARG A 76 -3.11 -18.59 7.93
CA ARG A 76 -2.50 -19.19 9.12
C ARG A 76 -2.20 -18.19 10.23
N VAL A 77 -2.36 -16.89 9.96
CA VAL A 77 -2.12 -15.84 10.95
C VAL A 77 -3.32 -15.75 11.87
N PRO A 78 -3.15 -15.90 13.21
CA PRO A 78 -4.23 -15.67 14.16
C PRO A 78 -4.86 -14.28 14.00
N VAL A 79 -6.16 -14.16 14.19
CA VAL A 79 -6.89 -12.90 14.02
C VAL A 79 -6.31 -11.78 14.89
N GLU A 80 -5.89 -12.10 16.10
CA GLU A 80 -5.22 -11.20 17.05
C GLU A 80 -3.87 -10.65 16.54
N ASP A 81 -3.25 -11.36 15.60
CA ASP A 81 -1.94 -10.99 15.04
C ASP A 81 -2.04 -10.21 13.71
N LEU A 82 -3.20 -10.17 13.10
CA LEU A 82 -3.39 -9.49 11.79
C LEU A 82 -3.02 -8.00 11.84
N SER A 83 -3.23 -7.32 12.96
CA SER A 83 -2.81 -5.91 13.09
C SER A 83 -1.29 -5.75 13.08
N TYR A 84 -0.52 -6.76 13.55
CA TYR A 84 0.94 -6.75 13.47
C TYR A 84 1.41 -6.99 12.02
N VAL A 85 0.72 -7.82 11.23
CA VAL A 85 0.94 -7.90 9.77
C VAL A 85 0.68 -6.55 9.12
N GLY A 86 -0.39 -5.85 9.57
CA GLY A 86 -0.68 -4.47 9.17
C GLY A 86 0.44 -3.48 9.53
N LEU A 87 1.12 -3.67 10.66
CA LEU A 87 2.26 -2.85 11.07
C LEU A 87 3.53 -3.21 10.28
N LEU A 88 3.78 -4.50 10.06
CA LEU A 88 4.95 -5.00 9.34
C LEU A 88 5.05 -4.38 7.93
N LYS A 89 3.94 -4.22 7.20
CA LYS A 89 3.95 -3.52 5.89
C LYS A 89 4.45 -2.08 5.95
N SER A 90 4.37 -1.43 7.12
CA SER A 90 4.82 -0.05 7.32
C SER A 90 6.27 0.02 7.80
N VAL A 91 6.82 -1.09 8.27
CA VAL A 91 8.20 -1.20 8.78
C VAL A 91 9.16 -1.67 7.69
N LEU A 92 8.75 -2.68 6.89
CA LEU A 92 9.58 -3.23 5.83
C LEU A 92 9.92 -2.18 4.77
N GLY A 93 11.20 -2.11 4.41
CA GLY A 93 11.74 -1.11 3.49
C GLY A 93 12.08 0.24 4.13
N TYR A 94 11.79 0.42 5.44
CA TYR A 94 12.10 1.65 6.19
C TYR A 94 13.05 1.44 7.37
N VAL A 95 13.52 0.22 7.58
CA VAL A 95 14.56 -0.15 8.55
C VAL A 95 15.83 -0.57 7.83
N ASP A 96 16.94 -0.63 8.56
CA ASP A 96 18.18 -1.17 8.03
C ASP A 96 18.01 -2.63 7.64
N THR A 97 18.81 -3.10 6.67
CA THR A 97 18.93 -4.52 6.33
C THR A 97 20.36 -4.97 6.60
N GLU A 98 20.66 -6.24 6.31
CA GLU A 98 22.01 -6.76 6.47
C GLU A 98 23.05 -5.99 5.63
N HIS A 99 22.67 -5.59 4.39
CA HIS A 99 23.62 -4.96 3.46
C HIS A 99 23.41 -3.45 3.27
N TYR A 100 22.30 -2.88 3.73
CA TYR A 100 21.96 -1.48 3.53
C TYR A 100 21.48 -0.81 4.81
N GLY A 101 21.99 0.38 5.12
CA GLY A 101 21.29 1.30 6.00
C GLY A 101 19.98 1.77 5.33
N TYR A 102 18.96 2.10 6.11
CA TYR A 102 17.63 2.47 5.56
C TYR A 102 17.67 3.62 4.55
N SER A 103 18.60 4.56 4.71
CA SER A 103 18.79 5.68 3.77
C SER A 103 19.35 5.22 2.44
N ASP A 104 20.35 4.33 2.46
CA ASP A 104 20.98 3.79 1.27
C ASP A 104 20.02 2.82 0.56
N LEU A 105 19.28 2.01 1.34
CA LEU A 105 18.21 1.16 0.81
C LEU A 105 17.18 1.97 0.03
N SER A 106 16.74 3.10 0.60
CA SER A 106 15.81 4.01 -0.07
C SER A 106 16.39 4.57 -1.36
N SER A 107 17.67 4.97 -1.34
CA SER A 107 18.37 5.50 -2.51
C SER A 107 18.50 4.45 -3.62
N GLU A 108 18.85 3.22 -3.28
CA GLU A 108 18.95 2.11 -4.22
C GLU A 108 17.59 1.77 -4.87
N ILE A 109 16.52 1.78 -4.07
CA ILE A 109 15.16 1.59 -4.59
C ILE A 109 14.81 2.69 -5.60
N TYR A 110 15.05 3.96 -5.28
CA TYR A 110 14.73 5.08 -6.17
C TYR A 110 15.55 5.09 -7.45
N LEU A 111 16.83 4.72 -7.40
CA LEU A 111 17.72 4.71 -8.57
C LEU A 111 17.41 3.56 -9.54
N ASN A 112 16.93 2.43 -9.04
CA ASN A 112 16.82 1.21 -9.82
C ASN A 112 15.38 0.75 -10.07
N SER A 113 14.38 1.41 -9.49
CA SER A 113 12.98 1.00 -9.61
C SER A 113 12.01 2.17 -9.73
N GLY A 114 10.81 1.89 -10.18
CA GLY A 114 9.66 2.79 -10.06
C GLY A 114 8.95 2.66 -8.71
N GLY A 115 9.53 1.91 -7.77
CA GLY A 115 9.08 1.73 -6.39
C GLY A 115 8.95 0.28 -5.97
N VAL A 116 9.21 0.06 -4.68
CA VAL A 116 8.92 -1.16 -3.93
C VAL A 116 7.85 -0.82 -2.91
N ASN A 117 6.87 -1.69 -2.74
CA ASN A 117 5.75 -1.44 -1.84
C ASN A 117 5.30 -2.72 -1.15
N PHE A 118 4.94 -2.58 0.13
CA PHE A 118 4.35 -3.63 0.95
C PHE A 118 2.92 -3.25 1.31
N ALA A 119 2.01 -4.20 1.18
CA ALA A 119 0.59 -4.01 1.45
C ALA A 119 -0.01 -5.26 2.09
N VAL A 120 -1.13 -5.09 2.78
CA VAL A 120 -2.02 -6.21 3.12
C VAL A 120 -3.31 -6.00 2.36
N SER A 121 -3.77 -7.03 1.67
CA SER A 121 -4.93 -6.94 0.77
C SER A 121 -5.88 -8.09 0.97
N SER A 122 -7.15 -7.86 0.76
CA SER A 122 -8.19 -8.88 0.71
C SER A 122 -8.67 -9.08 -0.74
N TYR A 123 -8.82 -10.32 -1.14
CA TYR A 123 -9.30 -10.73 -2.46
C TYR A 123 -10.61 -11.50 -2.30
N PRO A 124 -11.78 -10.86 -2.50
CA PRO A 124 -13.07 -11.51 -2.39
C PRO A 124 -13.21 -12.62 -3.43
N ASP A 125 -13.81 -13.75 -3.03
CA ASP A 125 -14.23 -14.80 -3.97
C ASP A 125 -15.54 -14.36 -4.65
N MET A 126 -15.49 -14.10 -5.94
CA MET A 126 -16.66 -13.66 -6.71
C MET A 126 -17.74 -14.74 -6.82
N ALA A 127 -17.38 -16.02 -6.70
CA ALA A 127 -18.31 -17.14 -6.71
C ALA A 127 -18.95 -17.39 -5.34
N ASN A 128 -18.25 -17.00 -4.27
CA ASN A 128 -18.65 -17.24 -2.87
C ASN A 128 -18.51 -15.95 -2.05
N PRO A 129 -19.52 -15.06 -2.03
CA PRO A 129 -19.41 -13.73 -1.39
C PRO A 129 -19.05 -13.73 0.10
N GLY A 130 -19.17 -14.86 0.79
CA GLY A 130 -18.76 -15.03 2.18
C GLY A 130 -17.28 -15.41 2.35
N ARG A 131 -16.53 -15.59 1.26
CA ARG A 131 -15.12 -15.99 1.25
C ARG A 131 -14.23 -14.91 0.70
N PHE A 132 -13.02 -14.83 1.22
CA PHE A 132 -11.94 -13.99 0.68
C PHE A 132 -10.59 -14.64 1.01
N THR A 133 -9.56 -14.26 0.31
CA THR A 133 -8.16 -14.57 0.65
C THR A 133 -7.51 -13.29 1.15
N GLY A 134 -6.97 -13.32 2.35
CA GLY A 134 -6.10 -12.26 2.86
C GLY A 134 -4.66 -12.53 2.43
N ALA A 135 -3.93 -11.52 2.01
CA ALA A 135 -2.53 -11.68 1.66
C ALA A 135 -1.67 -10.48 2.06
N PHE A 136 -0.48 -10.76 2.56
CA PHE A 136 0.61 -9.80 2.59
C PHE A 136 1.24 -9.77 1.19
N VAL A 137 1.38 -8.58 0.61
CA VAL A 137 1.81 -8.38 -0.77
C VAL A 137 3.07 -7.55 -0.81
N ALA A 138 4.16 -8.14 -1.31
CA ALA A 138 5.36 -7.42 -1.68
C ALA A 138 5.34 -7.16 -3.18
N SER A 139 5.57 -5.94 -3.61
CA SER A 139 5.52 -5.57 -5.02
C SER A 139 6.65 -4.65 -5.43
N ALA A 140 7.10 -4.81 -6.67
CA ALA A 140 8.08 -3.93 -7.29
C ALA A 140 7.63 -3.55 -8.71
N LYS A 141 7.97 -2.34 -9.12
CA LYS A 141 7.80 -1.85 -10.48
C LYS A 141 9.17 -1.44 -11.01
N VAL A 142 9.63 -2.09 -12.09
CA VAL A 142 10.99 -1.91 -12.62
C VAL A 142 10.99 -1.93 -14.14
N LEU A 143 12.03 -1.40 -14.77
CA LEU A 143 12.31 -1.70 -16.17
C LEU A 143 12.68 -3.20 -16.32
N TYR A 144 12.39 -3.81 -17.46
CA TYR A 144 12.69 -5.24 -17.68
C TYR A 144 14.16 -5.59 -17.44
N GLU A 145 15.08 -4.71 -17.78
CA GLU A 145 16.51 -4.87 -17.52
C GLU A 145 16.91 -4.85 -16.03
N LYS A 146 15.98 -4.43 -15.17
CA LYS A 146 16.14 -4.33 -13.70
C LYS A 146 15.35 -5.40 -12.94
N LEU A 147 14.86 -6.44 -13.60
CA LEU A 147 14.08 -7.50 -12.92
C LEU A 147 14.92 -8.23 -11.86
N ASP A 148 16.20 -8.50 -12.13
CA ASP A 148 17.10 -9.14 -11.16
C ASP A 148 17.27 -8.27 -9.90
N PHE A 149 17.33 -6.93 -10.07
CA PHE A 149 17.34 -6.01 -8.95
C PHE A 149 16.04 -6.12 -8.14
N ALA A 150 14.88 -6.18 -8.80
CA ALA A 150 13.59 -6.31 -8.11
C ALA A 150 13.52 -7.55 -7.22
N PHE A 151 13.97 -8.70 -7.71
CA PHE A 151 14.03 -9.92 -6.91
C PHE A 151 15.03 -9.82 -5.77
N SER A 152 16.22 -9.30 -6.02
CA SER A 152 17.29 -9.15 -5.02
C SER A 152 16.84 -8.22 -3.90
N ILE A 153 16.28 -7.05 -4.21
CA ILE A 153 15.89 -6.06 -3.21
C ILE A 153 14.67 -6.51 -2.40
N LEU A 154 13.69 -7.19 -3.02
CA LEU A 154 12.59 -7.79 -2.28
C LEU A 154 13.08 -8.89 -1.34
N THR A 155 13.99 -9.75 -1.79
CA THR A 155 14.60 -10.79 -0.94
C THR A 155 15.34 -10.15 0.23
N GLU A 156 16.17 -9.15 -0.02
CA GLU A 156 16.91 -8.42 1.02
C GLU A 156 15.96 -7.87 2.10
N ILE A 157 14.92 -7.16 1.68
CA ILE A 157 13.97 -6.55 2.64
C ILE A 157 13.17 -7.62 3.38
N LEU A 158 12.68 -8.66 2.70
CA LEU A 158 11.81 -9.67 3.32
C LEU A 158 12.57 -10.60 4.27
N THR A 159 13.86 -10.88 4.01
CA THR A 159 14.60 -11.89 4.77
C THR A 159 15.71 -11.34 5.66
N ARG A 160 16.07 -10.06 5.52
CA ARG A 160 17.25 -9.46 6.17
C ARG A 160 16.99 -8.10 6.82
N SER A 161 15.76 -7.70 6.97
CA SER A 161 15.39 -6.48 7.70
C SER A 161 15.76 -6.57 9.17
N ASN A 162 16.45 -5.56 9.68
CA ASN A 162 16.82 -5.45 11.07
C ASN A 162 15.73 -4.70 11.86
N LEU A 163 14.94 -5.44 12.62
CA LEU A 163 13.87 -4.91 13.46
C LEU A 163 14.33 -4.47 14.86
N ASP A 164 15.61 -4.65 15.22
CA ASP A 164 16.12 -4.42 16.57
C ASP A 164 16.40 -2.93 16.89
N ASN A 165 16.33 -2.04 15.89
CA ASN A 165 16.55 -0.62 16.10
C ASN A 165 15.31 0.03 16.75
N GLU A 166 15.27 0.04 18.10
CA GLU A 166 14.17 0.60 18.87
C GLU A 166 13.85 2.05 18.49
N LYS A 167 14.87 2.89 18.30
CA LYS A 167 14.67 4.30 17.93
C LYS A 167 13.96 4.41 16.59
N ARG A 168 14.47 3.70 15.58
CA ARG A 168 13.90 3.72 14.23
C ARG A 168 12.48 3.17 14.18
N LEU A 169 12.22 2.08 14.90
CA LEU A 169 10.88 1.53 15.01
C LEU A 169 9.89 2.51 15.66
N GLY A 170 10.33 3.24 16.70
CA GLY A 170 9.52 4.29 17.33
C GLY A 170 9.16 5.43 16.36
N GLU A 171 10.12 5.90 15.56
CA GLU A 171 9.89 6.91 14.52
C GLU A 171 8.85 6.43 13.50
N ILE A 172 8.96 5.18 13.02
CA ILE A 172 8.02 4.57 12.06
C ILE A 172 6.62 4.44 12.67
N LEU A 173 6.53 4.02 13.94
CA LEU A 173 5.25 3.92 14.65
C LEU A 173 4.53 5.26 14.74
N ASP A 174 5.25 6.32 15.15
CA ASP A 174 4.68 7.67 15.27
C ASP A 174 4.23 8.22 13.91
N GLU A 175 5.01 8.00 12.87
CA GLU A 175 4.64 8.39 11.50
C GLU A 175 3.43 7.61 11.01
N THR A 176 3.40 6.29 11.20
CA THR A 176 2.30 5.42 10.77
C THR A 176 1.00 5.79 11.49
N ARG A 177 1.06 6.03 12.80
CA ARG A 177 -0.07 6.51 13.60
C ARG A 177 -0.58 7.86 13.10
N SER A 178 0.31 8.81 12.86
CA SER A 178 -0.04 10.14 12.38
C SER A 178 -0.70 10.11 11.01
N ARG A 179 -0.18 9.30 10.09
CA ARG A 179 -0.78 9.06 8.76
C ARG A 179 -2.15 8.39 8.86
N ALA A 180 -2.31 7.41 9.75
CA ALA A 180 -3.59 6.75 9.97
C ALA A 180 -4.63 7.72 10.50
N ARG A 181 -4.25 8.60 11.44
CA ARG A 181 -5.11 9.66 11.97
C ARG A 181 -5.54 10.63 10.87
N MET A 182 -4.62 11.18 10.11
CA MET A 182 -4.95 12.06 8.98
C MET A 182 -5.93 11.42 8.01
N LYS A 183 -5.70 10.14 7.66
CA LYS A 183 -6.61 9.40 6.79
C LYS A 183 -8.01 9.27 7.38
N MET A 184 -8.15 9.07 8.70
CA MET A 184 -9.46 9.03 9.37
C MET A 184 -10.15 10.39 9.32
N GLU A 185 -9.42 11.49 9.51
CA GLU A 185 -9.94 12.85 9.46
C GLU A 185 -10.36 13.26 8.04
N ASP A 186 -9.50 13.01 7.05
CA ASP A 186 -9.74 13.36 5.63
C ASP A 186 -10.87 12.54 4.99
N SER A 187 -11.02 11.27 5.39
CA SER A 187 -11.97 10.33 4.80
C SER A 187 -12.90 9.71 5.86
N SER A 188 -13.36 10.52 6.81
CA SER A 188 -14.15 10.06 7.96
C SER A 188 -15.42 9.30 7.57
N HIS A 189 -16.12 9.74 6.51
CA HIS A 189 -17.29 9.03 6.00
C HIS A 189 -16.94 7.61 5.54
N ALA A 190 -15.89 7.44 4.73
CA ALA A 190 -15.44 6.12 4.26
C ALA A 190 -14.97 5.22 5.42
N ALA A 191 -14.29 5.81 6.40
CA ALA A 191 -13.87 5.10 7.61
C ALA A 191 -15.08 4.59 8.41
N ALA A 192 -16.11 5.42 8.60
CA ALA A 192 -17.36 5.04 9.28
C ALA A 192 -18.11 3.93 8.54
N VAL A 193 -18.22 4.02 7.21
CA VAL A 193 -18.84 2.97 6.38
C VAL A 193 -18.06 1.66 6.48
N GLY A 194 -16.72 1.72 6.39
CA GLY A 194 -15.86 0.54 6.54
C GLY A 194 -16.05 -0.12 7.90
N ARG A 195 -16.07 0.66 8.98
CA ARG A 195 -16.33 0.16 10.33
C ARG A 195 -17.71 -0.46 10.47
N ALA A 196 -18.76 0.20 9.97
CA ALA A 196 -20.11 -0.35 10.00
C ALA A 196 -20.19 -1.69 9.24
N SER A 197 -19.55 -1.77 8.07
CA SER A 197 -19.50 -2.99 7.25
C SER A 197 -18.76 -4.14 7.95
N SER A 198 -17.80 -3.85 8.83
CA SER A 198 -17.03 -4.87 9.53
C SER A 198 -17.85 -5.74 10.49
N TYR A 199 -19.05 -5.30 10.87
CA TYR A 199 -19.94 -6.08 11.75
C TYR A 199 -20.70 -7.20 11.05
N TYR A 200 -20.73 -7.20 9.72
CA TYR A 200 -21.50 -8.23 8.95
C TYR A 200 -20.76 -8.78 7.73
N SER A 201 -19.55 -8.30 7.43
CA SER A 201 -18.73 -8.80 6.33
C SER A 201 -17.35 -9.21 6.84
N ALA A 202 -16.96 -10.46 6.66
CA ALA A 202 -15.65 -10.96 7.05
C ALA A 202 -14.51 -10.22 6.34
N THR A 203 -14.66 -9.92 5.05
CA THR A 203 -13.71 -9.11 4.28
C THR A 203 -13.57 -7.71 4.87
N SER A 204 -14.68 -7.07 5.24
CA SER A 204 -14.66 -5.74 5.84
C SER A 204 -14.06 -5.77 7.25
N ALA A 205 -14.31 -6.83 8.03
CA ALA A 205 -13.68 -7.03 9.33
C ALA A 205 -12.16 -7.17 9.21
N PHE A 206 -11.69 -7.98 8.26
CA PHE A 206 -10.27 -8.09 7.94
C PHE A 206 -9.67 -6.72 7.57
N ASN A 207 -10.31 -5.98 6.67
CA ASN A 207 -9.85 -4.67 6.22
C ASN A 207 -9.82 -3.64 7.36
N ASP A 208 -10.75 -3.70 8.31
CA ASP A 208 -10.77 -2.83 9.49
C ASP A 208 -9.58 -3.12 10.42
N ILE A 209 -9.22 -4.41 10.60
CA ILE A 209 -8.10 -4.85 11.44
C ILE A 209 -6.74 -4.44 10.83
N ILE A 210 -6.59 -4.44 9.51
CA ILE A 210 -5.29 -4.19 8.84
C ILE A 210 -5.10 -2.75 8.37
N GLY A 211 -6.11 -1.88 8.40
CA GLY A 211 -6.01 -0.53 7.85
C GLY A 211 -7.21 0.40 8.09
N GLY A 212 -8.23 -0.03 8.84
CA GLY A 212 -9.40 0.75 9.19
C GLY A 212 -9.32 1.39 10.58
N ILE A 213 -10.48 1.66 11.19
CA ILE A 213 -10.59 2.22 12.54
C ILE A 213 -9.98 1.27 13.58
N GLY A 214 -10.21 -0.05 13.45
CA GLY A 214 -9.63 -1.05 14.35
C GLY A 214 -8.10 -1.01 14.32
N TYR A 215 -7.51 -0.88 13.12
CA TYR A 215 -6.07 -0.71 12.97
C TYR A 215 -5.55 0.61 13.59
N TYR A 216 -6.26 1.70 13.43
CA TYR A 216 -5.90 2.97 14.06
C TYR A 216 -5.89 2.86 15.59
N GLN A 217 -6.90 2.22 16.18
CA GLN A 217 -6.97 1.97 17.62
C GLN A 217 -5.81 1.09 18.11
N PHE A 218 -5.43 0.08 17.33
CA PHE A 218 -4.24 -0.73 17.59
C PHE A 218 -2.97 0.12 17.58
N LEU A 219 -2.78 0.99 16.57
CA LEU A 219 -1.62 1.88 16.50
C LEU A 219 -1.56 2.85 17.69
N GLU A 220 -2.66 3.42 18.12
CA GLU A 220 -2.74 4.27 19.31
C GLU A 220 -2.28 3.51 20.57
N TYR A 221 -2.77 2.28 20.74
CA TYR A 221 -2.41 1.41 21.86
C TYR A 221 -0.92 1.07 21.86
N VAL A 222 -0.41 0.59 20.72
CA VAL A 222 0.99 0.17 20.56
C VAL A 222 1.94 1.35 20.72
N SER A 223 1.67 2.50 20.06
CA SER A 223 2.55 3.69 20.15
C SER A 223 2.64 4.22 21.57
N ARG A 224 1.52 4.27 22.31
CA ARG A 224 1.54 4.70 23.71
C ARG A 224 2.41 3.79 24.57
N ARG A 225 2.19 2.47 24.52
CA ARG A 225 2.97 1.51 25.30
C ARG A 225 4.45 1.52 24.92
N TYR A 226 4.74 1.64 23.64
CA TYR A 226 6.11 1.73 23.13
C TYR A 226 6.85 2.96 23.70
N GLY A 227 6.17 4.09 23.82
CA GLY A 227 6.72 5.30 24.43
C GLY A 227 6.94 5.20 25.93
N GLU A 228 5.98 4.59 26.65
CA GLU A 228 5.94 4.59 28.12
C GLU A 228 6.65 3.37 28.76
N GLU A 229 6.67 2.20 28.09
CA GLU A 229 7.07 0.92 28.66
C GLU A 229 8.31 0.34 27.94
N PRO A 230 9.54 0.46 28.49
CA PRO A 230 10.74 -0.11 27.85
C PRO A 230 10.69 -1.62 27.61
N GLN A 231 10.01 -2.37 28.49
CA GLN A 231 9.83 -3.82 28.32
C GLN A 231 8.97 -4.12 27.10
N TYR A 232 7.92 -3.34 26.85
CA TYR A 232 7.03 -3.53 25.71
C TYR A 232 7.73 -3.32 24.37
N ARG A 233 8.79 -2.50 24.31
CA ARG A 233 9.59 -2.32 23.07
C ARG A 233 10.16 -3.65 22.60
N LYS A 234 10.73 -4.41 23.52
CA LYS A 234 11.30 -5.74 23.22
C LYS A 234 10.21 -6.73 22.84
N GLU A 235 9.10 -6.72 23.57
CA GLU A 235 7.93 -7.58 23.25
C GLU A 235 7.40 -7.31 21.84
N LEU A 236 7.28 -6.04 21.45
CA LEU A 236 6.84 -5.67 20.12
C LEU A 236 7.82 -6.10 19.03
N ILE A 237 9.12 -5.92 19.25
CA ILE A 237 10.17 -6.34 18.30
C ILE A 237 10.11 -7.84 18.09
N GLU A 238 10.07 -8.64 19.16
CA GLU A 238 9.95 -10.09 19.05
C GLU A 238 8.64 -10.49 18.35
N LYS A 239 7.53 -9.82 18.67
CA LYS A 239 6.25 -10.08 18.02
C LYS A 239 6.29 -9.77 16.50
N LEU A 240 6.98 -8.71 16.09
CA LEU A 240 7.16 -8.39 14.67
C LEU A 240 8.07 -9.40 13.96
N LYS A 241 9.10 -9.90 14.64
CA LYS A 241 9.98 -10.96 14.10
C LYS A 241 9.21 -12.28 13.93
N ASP A 242 8.37 -12.64 14.89
CA ASP A 242 7.52 -13.83 14.81
C ASP A 242 6.45 -13.72 13.70
N THR A 243 6.09 -12.50 13.33
CA THR A 243 5.09 -12.22 12.30
C THR A 243 5.71 -12.16 10.90
N ALA A 244 7.01 -11.85 10.80
CA ALA A 244 7.75 -11.69 9.54
C ALA A 244 8.16 -13.04 8.95
#